data_b8c328de7122738c14157ff54c80a5c5
#
_entry.id   b8c328de7122738c14157ff54c80a5c5
#
_cell.length_a   1.000
_cell.length_b   1.000
_cell.length_c   1.000
_cell.angle_alpha   90.00
_cell.angle_beta   90.00
_cell.angle_gamma   90.00
#
_symmetry.space_group_name_H-M   'P 1'
#
loop_
_entity.id
_entity.type
_entity.pdbx_description
1 polymer ?
#
loop_
_entity_poly.entity_id
_entity_poly.type
_entity_poly.pdbx_seq_one_letter_code
_entity_poly.pdbx_strand_id
1 'polypeptide(L)'
;MRMRRKKNLEARLEACGDYILYLDRDEKNFQDKSNKQLIDFEKIFGNSNPLVLEIGCGKGQFAREIAKRNPDKNFLAVEKSSNVIVDAAQMAIDEGIPNLRFARGEAEYLDCFIPEKSVECIYLNFSCPYPKNTYARHRLTYRAFLEIYRRILVDKGEIYQKTDNMHFFEFSLEEFSAANYGLKNISLDLHNSGFEGNIVTEYEKKFSDMGMPIYRLAVSYTHLTLPTT
;
A
#
# COMPACT_ATOMS: atom_id res chain seq x y z
N MET A 1 20.91 -1.39 6.80
CA MET A 1 21.97 -0.92 5.86
C MET A 1 21.40 0.27 5.08
N ARG A 2 22.05 1.45 5.15
CA ARG A 2 21.56 2.63 4.42
C ARG A 2 21.86 2.46 2.93
N MET A 3 20.83 2.49 2.06
CA MET A 3 21.02 2.39 0.61
C MET A 3 21.87 3.58 0.11
N ARG A 4 22.86 3.29 -0.75
CA ARG A 4 23.64 4.34 -1.41
C ARG A 4 22.72 5.10 -2.37
N ARG A 5 22.81 6.44 -2.34
CA ARG A 5 22.09 7.32 -3.28
C ARG A 5 22.48 6.99 -4.73
N LYS A 6 21.48 6.87 -5.58
CA LYS A 6 21.68 6.62 -7.00
C LYS A 6 22.30 7.82 -7.70
N LYS A 7 23.09 7.56 -8.74
CA LYS A 7 23.64 8.60 -9.59
C LYS A 7 22.50 9.35 -10.31
N ASN A 8 22.59 10.67 -10.37
CA ASN A 8 21.61 11.55 -11.02
C ASN A 8 20.15 11.35 -10.52
N LEU A 9 19.98 11.03 -9.22
CA LEU A 9 18.66 10.73 -8.65
C LEU A 9 17.66 11.87 -8.87
N GLU A 10 18.05 13.13 -8.62
CA GLU A 10 17.16 14.28 -8.78
C GLU A 10 16.70 14.44 -10.24
N ALA A 11 17.62 14.44 -11.18
CA ALA A 11 17.27 14.57 -12.60
C ALA A 11 16.36 13.43 -13.08
N ARG A 12 16.55 12.21 -12.53
CA ARG A 12 15.68 11.08 -12.83
C ARG A 12 14.28 11.22 -12.21
N LEU A 13 14.19 11.74 -10.99
CA LEU A 13 12.90 12.02 -10.35
C LEU A 13 12.15 13.12 -11.12
N GLU A 14 12.85 14.19 -11.52
CA GLU A 14 12.29 15.26 -12.33
C GLU A 14 11.79 14.76 -13.69
N ALA A 15 12.52 13.86 -14.33
CA ALA A 15 12.12 13.24 -15.59
C ALA A 15 10.87 12.34 -15.46
N CYS A 16 10.53 11.85 -14.26
CA CYS A 16 9.29 11.13 -14.03
C CYS A 16 8.04 12.05 -13.99
N GLY A 17 8.23 13.38 -13.84
CA GLY A 17 7.15 14.37 -13.91
C GLY A 17 5.93 13.99 -13.05
N ASP A 18 4.75 14.06 -13.67
CA ASP A 18 3.46 13.81 -13.00
C ASP A 18 3.22 12.34 -12.58
N TYR A 19 4.15 11.43 -12.90
CA TYR A 19 4.05 10.04 -12.41
C TYR A 19 4.42 9.91 -10.92
N ILE A 20 5.15 10.88 -10.34
CA ILE A 20 5.50 10.86 -8.92
C ILE A 20 4.88 12.06 -8.20
N LEU A 21 3.99 11.77 -7.26
CA LEU A 21 3.44 12.74 -6.32
C LEU A 21 4.34 12.78 -5.07
N TYR A 22 4.52 13.96 -4.50
CA TYR A 22 5.30 14.13 -3.29
C TYR A 22 4.36 14.41 -2.12
N LEU A 23 4.34 13.51 -1.14
CA LEU A 23 3.57 13.65 0.09
C LEU A 23 4.46 14.25 1.19
N ASP A 24 5.14 15.36 0.83
CA ASP A 24 6.04 16.05 1.74
C ASP A 24 5.26 17.03 2.61
N ARG A 25 5.43 16.92 3.92
CA ARG A 25 4.96 17.92 4.87
C ARG A 25 6.10 18.87 5.20
N ASP A 26 5.75 20.14 5.34
CA ASP A 26 6.69 21.15 5.80
C ASP A 26 7.21 20.76 7.19
N GLU A 27 8.53 20.65 7.35
CA GLU A 27 9.17 20.19 8.60
C GLU A 27 8.73 20.97 9.84
N LYS A 28 8.30 22.22 9.66
CA LYS A 28 7.80 23.09 10.74
C LYS A 28 6.41 22.70 11.24
N ASN A 29 5.63 21.96 10.44
CA ASN A 29 4.26 21.55 10.75
C ASN A 29 4.13 20.02 10.91
N PHE A 30 5.23 19.30 11.09
CA PHE A 30 5.29 17.84 11.08
C PHE A 30 4.37 17.18 12.14
N GLN A 31 4.10 17.86 13.25
CA GLN A 31 3.23 17.34 14.32
C GLN A 31 1.76 17.74 14.19
N ASP A 32 1.46 18.74 13.38
CA ASP A 32 0.07 19.22 13.19
C ASP A 32 -0.60 18.52 12.00
N LYS A 33 -1.37 17.46 12.29
CA LYS A 33 -2.18 16.76 11.29
C LYS A 33 -3.43 17.53 10.86
N SER A 34 -3.70 18.71 11.42
CA SER A 34 -4.87 19.51 11.05
C SER A 34 -4.75 20.17 9.68
N ASN A 35 -3.52 20.42 9.22
CA ASN A 35 -3.25 20.99 7.89
C ASN A 35 -3.23 19.91 6.82
N LYS A 36 -4.42 19.54 6.31
CA LYS A 36 -4.59 18.57 5.24
C LYS A 36 -4.29 19.21 3.87
N GLN A 37 -3.49 18.54 3.06
CA GLN A 37 -3.18 18.89 1.66
C GLN A 37 -3.77 17.81 0.73
N LEU A 38 -5.09 17.76 0.65
CA LEU A 38 -5.79 16.69 -0.06
C LEU A 38 -5.51 16.75 -1.56
N ILE A 39 -5.20 15.60 -2.12
CA ILE A 39 -4.95 15.40 -3.56
C ILE A 39 -6.28 15.26 -4.28
N ASP A 40 -6.43 15.99 -5.38
CA ASP A 40 -7.52 15.81 -6.33
C ASP A 40 -7.15 14.71 -7.33
N PHE A 41 -7.59 13.48 -7.04
CA PHE A 41 -7.28 12.33 -7.89
C PHE A 41 -8.01 12.35 -9.24
N GLU A 42 -9.19 12.97 -9.32
CA GLU A 42 -9.88 13.14 -10.61
C GLU A 42 -9.07 14.02 -11.56
N LYS A 43 -8.46 15.07 -11.04
CA LYS A 43 -7.54 15.91 -11.80
C LYS A 43 -6.25 15.16 -12.19
N ILE A 44 -5.68 14.36 -11.29
CA ILE A 44 -4.42 13.61 -11.53
C ILE A 44 -4.61 12.53 -12.60
N PHE A 45 -5.73 11.82 -12.60
CA PHE A 45 -5.98 10.70 -13.52
C PHE A 45 -6.85 11.10 -14.73
N GLY A 46 -7.51 12.26 -14.67
CA GLY A 46 -8.44 12.72 -15.72
C GLY A 46 -9.77 11.95 -15.74
N ASN A 47 -10.09 11.22 -14.68
CA ASN A 47 -11.32 10.43 -14.56
C ASN A 47 -11.66 10.20 -13.08
N SER A 48 -12.88 9.70 -12.80
CA SER A 48 -13.40 9.39 -11.46
C SER A 48 -13.42 7.88 -11.13
N ASN A 49 -12.55 7.10 -11.75
CA ASN A 49 -12.45 5.67 -11.47
C ASN A 49 -12.05 5.40 -10.01
N PRO A 50 -12.46 4.26 -9.43
CA PRO A 50 -12.12 3.90 -8.06
C PRO A 50 -10.61 3.90 -7.81
N LEU A 51 -10.20 4.47 -6.67
CA LEU A 51 -8.80 4.54 -6.27
C LEU A 51 -8.38 3.32 -5.46
N VAL A 52 -7.26 2.71 -5.84
CA VAL A 52 -6.63 1.57 -5.19
C VAL A 52 -5.24 1.95 -4.73
N LEU A 53 -4.85 1.56 -3.52
CA LEU A 53 -3.52 1.83 -2.98
C LEU A 53 -2.66 0.56 -2.88
N GLU A 54 -1.37 0.68 -3.17
CA GLU A 54 -0.34 -0.22 -2.66
C GLU A 54 0.61 0.56 -1.74
N ILE A 55 0.80 0.10 -0.50
CA ILE A 55 1.67 0.77 0.47
C ILE A 55 2.95 -0.05 0.67
N GLY A 56 4.10 0.59 0.40
CA GLY A 56 5.39 -0.07 0.37
C GLY A 56 5.64 -0.79 -0.95
N CYS A 57 5.32 -0.16 -2.08
CA CYS A 57 5.33 -0.79 -3.41
C CYS A 57 6.73 -1.21 -3.89
N GLY A 58 7.80 -0.77 -3.23
CA GLY A 58 9.15 -1.08 -3.65
C GLY A 58 9.41 -0.68 -5.11
N LYS A 59 9.85 -1.63 -5.94
CA LYS A 59 10.09 -1.42 -7.38
C LYS A 59 8.81 -1.37 -8.24
N GLY A 60 7.64 -1.39 -7.62
CA GLY A 60 6.35 -1.21 -8.29
C GLY A 60 5.93 -2.34 -9.23
N GLN A 61 6.48 -3.54 -9.10
CA GLN A 61 6.11 -4.67 -9.97
C GLN A 61 4.64 -5.04 -9.82
N PHE A 62 4.17 -5.18 -8.57
CA PHE A 62 2.76 -5.49 -8.31
C PHE A 62 1.85 -4.35 -8.82
N ALA A 63 2.19 -3.08 -8.49
CA ALA A 63 1.41 -1.92 -8.91
C ALA A 63 1.26 -1.85 -10.43
N ARG A 64 2.33 -2.08 -11.20
CA ARG A 64 2.28 -2.06 -12.66
C ARG A 64 1.40 -3.19 -13.21
N GLU A 65 1.55 -4.40 -12.67
CA GLU A 65 0.79 -5.56 -13.14
C GLU A 65 -0.70 -5.45 -12.81
N ILE A 66 -1.05 -5.03 -11.58
CA ILE A 66 -2.46 -4.86 -11.18
C ILE A 66 -3.14 -3.73 -11.96
N ALA A 67 -2.43 -2.64 -12.23
CA ALA A 67 -2.97 -1.52 -13.00
C ALA A 67 -3.29 -1.92 -14.45
N LYS A 68 -2.42 -2.70 -15.10
CA LYS A 68 -2.67 -3.23 -16.45
C LYS A 68 -3.89 -4.15 -16.50
N ARG A 69 -4.09 -4.96 -15.47
CA ARG A 69 -5.21 -5.91 -15.39
C ARG A 69 -6.55 -5.22 -15.12
N ASN A 70 -6.53 -3.99 -14.58
CA ASN A 70 -7.73 -3.27 -14.17
C ASN A 70 -7.71 -1.83 -14.73
N PRO A 71 -7.93 -1.64 -16.03
CA PRO A 71 -7.87 -0.32 -16.67
C PRO A 71 -9.03 0.62 -16.24
N ASP A 72 -10.05 0.07 -15.62
CA ASP A 72 -11.22 0.77 -15.06
C ASP A 72 -11.00 1.28 -13.62
N LYS A 73 -9.79 1.11 -13.06
CA LYS A 73 -9.40 1.60 -11.72
C LYS A 73 -8.15 2.46 -11.80
N ASN A 74 -8.01 3.37 -10.85
CA ASN A 74 -6.82 4.19 -10.64
C ASN A 74 -5.96 3.61 -9.53
N PHE A 75 -4.65 3.61 -9.70
CA PHE A 75 -3.70 3.04 -8.75
C PHE A 75 -2.71 4.08 -8.24
N LEU A 76 -2.54 4.15 -6.91
CA LEU A 76 -1.52 4.94 -6.26
C LEU A 76 -0.59 4.02 -5.47
N ALA A 77 0.67 3.95 -5.87
CA ALA A 77 1.69 3.12 -5.26
C ALA A 77 2.61 3.98 -4.37
N VAL A 78 2.57 3.75 -3.07
CA VAL A 78 3.29 4.56 -2.07
C VAL A 78 4.62 3.91 -1.71
N GLU A 79 5.72 4.68 -1.77
CA GLU A 79 7.05 4.25 -1.34
C GLU A 79 7.81 5.45 -0.72
N LYS A 80 8.45 5.23 0.41
CA LYS A 80 9.20 6.30 1.10
C LYS A 80 10.59 6.58 0.51
N SER A 81 11.18 5.58 -0.14
CA SER A 81 12.54 5.66 -0.66
C SER A 81 12.60 6.24 -2.05
N SER A 82 13.14 7.45 -2.20
CA SER A 82 13.40 8.07 -3.52
C SER A 82 14.27 7.19 -4.42
N ASN A 83 15.23 6.46 -3.85
CA ASN A 83 16.10 5.54 -4.59
C ASN A 83 15.34 4.36 -5.22
N VAL A 84 14.20 4.00 -4.67
CA VAL A 84 13.40 2.84 -5.11
C VAL A 84 12.30 3.29 -6.05
N ILE A 85 11.52 4.30 -5.63
CA ILE A 85 10.36 4.79 -6.36
C ILE A 85 10.71 5.32 -7.77
N VAL A 86 11.91 5.89 -7.96
CA VAL A 86 12.34 6.41 -9.27
C VAL A 86 12.43 5.33 -10.33
N ASP A 87 12.88 4.12 -9.98
CA ASP A 87 12.90 3.00 -10.93
C ASP A 87 11.48 2.51 -11.23
N ALA A 88 10.64 2.43 -10.21
CA ALA A 88 9.25 2.01 -10.35
C ALA A 88 8.47 2.94 -11.29
N ALA A 89 8.61 4.25 -11.11
CA ALA A 89 7.97 5.25 -11.95
C ALA A 89 8.48 5.23 -13.39
N GLN A 90 9.81 5.14 -13.56
CA GLN A 90 10.41 5.07 -14.90
C GLN A 90 9.89 3.85 -15.67
N MET A 91 9.84 2.68 -15.04
CA MET A 91 9.30 1.47 -15.66
C MET A 91 7.82 1.63 -16.04
N ALA A 92 7.01 2.30 -15.21
CA ALA A 92 5.59 2.54 -15.53
C ALA A 92 5.41 3.50 -16.71
N ILE A 93 6.29 4.50 -16.83
CA ILE A 93 6.33 5.43 -17.99
C ILE A 93 6.71 4.66 -19.24
N ASP A 94 7.79 3.88 -19.20
CA ASP A 94 8.29 3.09 -20.34
C ASP A 94 7.25 2.07 -20.83
N GLU A 95 6.44 1.52 -19.91
CA GLU A 95 5.34 0.61 -20.18
C GLU A 95 4.04 1.32 -20.57
N GLY A 96 3.96 2.65 -20.52
CA GLY A 96 2.82 3.47 -20.90
C GLY A 96 1.55 3.21 -20.07
N ILE A 97 1.67 3.04 -18.73
CA ILE A 97 0.55 2.71 -17.85
C ILE A 97 -0.18 4.00 -17.43
N PRO A 98 -1.36 4.34 -17.97
CA PRO A 98 -1.99 5.64 -17.76
C PRO A 98 -2.66 5.78 -16.39
N ASN A 99 -3.16 4.68 -15.82
CA ASN A 99 -3.94 4.60 -14.60
C ASN A 99 -3.10 4.29 -13.34
N LEU A 100 -1.77 4.53 -13.40
CA LEU A 100 -0.86 4.34 -12.26
C LEU A 100 -0.10 5.63 -11.97
N ARG A 101 -0.05 6.00 -10.68
CA ARG A 101 0.84 7.03 -10.16
C ARG A 101 1.58 6.49 -8.93
N PHE A 102 2.73 7.08 -8.67
CA PHE A 102 3.51 6.78 -7.49
C PHE A 102 3.46 7.94 -6.52
N ALA A 103 3.54 7.66 -5.22
CA ALA A 103 3.61 8.69 -4.20
C ALA A 103 4.85 8.47 -3.33
N ARG A 104 5.76 9.44 -3.33
CA ARG A 104 6.87 9.46 -2.38
C ARG A 104 6.36 10.01 -1.05
N GLY A 105 6.28 9.14 -0.04
CA GLY A 105 5.79 9.55 1.27
C GLY A 105 5.74 8.40 2.26
N GLU A 106 5.38 8.72 3.49
CA GLU A 106 5.26 7.75 4.59
C GLU A 106 3.78 7.45 4.88
N ALA A 107 3.50 6.17 5.17
CA ALA A 107 2.14 5.69 5.45
C ALA A 107 1.47 6.39 6.66
N GLU A 108 2.26 6.92 7.57
CA GLU A 108 1.81 7.63 8.78
C GLU A 108 1.05 8.93 8.49
N TYR A 109 1.14 9.45 7.25
CA TYR A 109 0.56 10.73 6.85
C TYR A 109 -0.44 10.62 5.70
N LEU A 110 -0.84 9.42 5.30
CA LEU A 110 -1.73 9.23 4.15
C LEU A 110 -3.07 9.97 4.32
N ASP A 111 -3.62 10.01 5.52
CA ASP A 111 -4.88 10.73 5.83
C ASP A 111 -4.76 12.27 5.79
N CYS A 112 -3.55 12.80 5.59
CA CYS A 112 -3.32 14.22 5.34
C CYS A 112 -3.38 14.58 3.85
N PHE A 113 -3.20 13.60 2.97
CA PHE A 113 -3.12 13.78 1.52
C PHE A 113 -4.24 13.08 0.75
N ILE A 114 -4.76 11.99 1.29
CA ILE A 114 -5.81 11.20 0.65
C ILE A 114 -7.16 11.58 1.27
N PRO A 115 -8.15 11.95 0.45
CA PRO A 115 -9.49 12.27 0.95
C PRO A 115 -10.11 11.12 1.73
N GLU A 116 -10.94 11.46 2.71
CA GLU A 116 -11.70 10.46 3.47
C GLU A 116 -12.65 9.70 2.54
N LYS A 117 -12.79 8.38 2.80
CA LYS A 117 -13.72 7.52 2.04
C LYS A 117 -13.53 7.54 0.51
N SER A 118 -12.27 7.66 0.05
CA SER A 118 -11.95 7.74 -1.37
C SER A 118 -11.22 6.51 -1.91
N VAL A 119 -10.75 5.61 -1.06
CA VAL A 119 -9.96 4.42 -1.44
C VAL A 119 -10.83 3.18 -1.41
N GLU A 120 -10.88 2.43 -2.52
CA GLU A 120 -11.64 1.18 -2.62
C GLU A 120 -10.96 0.05 -1.87
N CYS A 121 -9.65 -0.12 -2.07
CA CYS A 121 -8.88 -1.13 -1.34
C CYS A 121 -7.40 -0.75 -1.19
N ILE A 122 -6.74 -1.43 -0.24
CA ILE A 122 -5.32 -1.24 0.09
C ILE A 122 -4.61 -2.59 -0.01
N TYR A 123 -3.46 -2.61 -0.70
CA TYR A 123 -2.55 -3.75 -0.77
C TYR A 123 -1.32 -3.52 0.11
N LEU A 124 -1.00 -4.50 0.95
CA LEU A 124 0.17 -4.57 1.83
C LEU A 124 0.98 -5.82 1.46
N ASN A 125 1.80 -5.72 0.42
CA ASN A 125 2.56 -6.85 -0.10
C ASN A 125 3.98 -6.84 0.48
N PHE A 126 4.34 -7.89 1.24
CA PHE A 126 5.69 -8.12 1.77
C PHE A 126 6.28 -6.91 2.52
N SER A 127 5.42 -6.21 3.26
CA SER A 127 5.82 -5.10 4.11
C SER A 127 6.85 -5.56 5.15
N CYS A 128 7.73 -4.63 5.59
CA CYS A 128 8.77 -4.96 6.56
C CYS A 128 8.17 -5.52 7.87
N PRO A 129 8.56 -6.73 8.29
CA PRO A 129 7.99 -7.39 9.48
C PRO A 129 8.49 -6.82 10.80
N TYR A 130 9.57 -6.03 10.80
CA TYR A 130 10.19 -5.49 12.02
C TYR A 130 10.25 -6.53 13.16
N PRO A 131 11.20 -7.48 13.14
CA PRO A 131 11.13 -8.68 14.00
C PRO A 131 11.22 -8.38 15.49
N LYS A 132 11.79 -7.25 15.91
CA LYS A 132 11.84 -6.84 17.32
C LYS A 132 10.51 -6.21 17.74
N ASN A 133 9.94 -6.66 18.88
CA ASN A 133 8.67 -6.11 19.39
C ASN A 133 8.71 -4.62 19.70
N THR A 134 9.88 -4.06 20.05
CA THR A 134 10.07 -2.62 20.25
C THR A 134 9.78 -1.79 18.98
N TYR A 135 9.82 -2.43 17.80
CA TYR A 135 9.51 -1.82 16.50
C TYR A 135 8.14 -2.19 15.95
N ALA A 136 7.30 -2.91 16.71
CA ALA A 136 5.96 -3.33 16.27
C ALA A 136 5.12 -2.15 15.76
N ARG A 137 5.26 -0.96 16.35
CA ARG A 137 4.57 0.27 15.94
C ARG A 137 4.87 0.72 14.49
N HIS A 138 5.94 0.21 13.87
CA HIS A 138 6.31 0.52 12.48
C HIS A 138 5.77 -0.50 11.47
N ARG A 139 5.14 -1.58 11.94
CA ARG A 139 4.49 -2.56 11.06
C ARG A 139 3.25 -1.92 10.45
N LEU A 140 3.06 -2.06 9.15
CA LEU A 140 1.92 -1.43 8.43
C LEU A 140 0.54 -1.96 8.84
N THR A 141 0.49 -3.04 9.61
CA THR A 141 -0.75 -3.57 10.21
C THR A 141 -0.91 -3.18 11.69
N TYR A 142 -0.01 -2.34 12.25
CA TYR A 142 -0.19 -1.84 13.62
C TYR A 142 -1.41 -0.91 13.71
N ARG A 143 -2.12 -0.95 14.83
CA ARG A 143 -3.39 -0.24 15.06
C ARG A 143 -3.42 1.22 14.63
N ALA A 144 -2.31 1.96 14.79
CA ALA A 144 -2.25 3.36 14.37
C ALA A 144 -2.41 3.52 12.85
N PHE A 145 -1.87 2.60 12.04
CA PHE A 145 -2.07 2.59 10.60
C PHE A 145 -3.49 2.14 10.24
N LEU A 146 -4.06 1.17 10.97
CA LEU A 146 -5.43 0.70 10.74
C LEU A 146 -6.45 1.84 10.93
N GLU A 147 -6.21 2.75 11.88
CA GLU A 147 -7.01 3.96 12.06
C GLU A 147 -6.92 4.92 10.86
N ILE A 148 -5.72 5.08 10.27
CA ILE A 148 -5.53 5.88 9.05
C ILE A 148 -6.29 5.23 7.89
N TYR A 149 -6.12 3.92 7.70
CA TYR A 149 -6.80 3.18 6.62
C TYR A 149 -8.32 3.24 6.74
N ARG A 150 -8.86 3.14 7.97
CA ARG A 150 -10.30 3.28 8.22
C ARG A 150 -10.87 4.63 7.77
N ARG A 151 -10.09 5.71 7.89
CA ARG A 151 -10.53 7.05 7.45
C ARG A 151 -10.59 7.17 5.94
N ILE A 152 -9.58 6.66 5.25
CA ILE A 152 -9.46 6.82 3.79
C ILE A 152 -10.22 5.78 2.97
N LEU A 153 -10.47 4.57 3.52
CA LEU A 153 -11.23 3.53 2.86
C LEU A 153 -12.71 3.88 2.74
N VAL A 154 -13.31 3.54 1.62
CA VAL A 154 -14.77 3.57 1.45
C VAL A 154 -15.44 2.57 2.41
N ASP A 155 -16.74 2.70 2.62
CA ASP A 155 -17.49 1.74 3.43
C ASP A 155 -17.41 0.34 2.81
N LYS A 156 -17.03 -0.65 3.63
CA LYS A 156 -16.72 -2.02 3.21
C LYS A 156 -15.44 -2.14 2.35
N GLY A 157 -14.64 -1.09 2.23
CA GLY A 157 -13.34 -1.17 1.59
C GLY A 157 -12.45 -2.25 2.21
N GLU A 158 -11.58 -2.84 1.41
CA GLU A 158 -10.81 -4.02 1.82
C GLU A 158 -9.32 -3.72 1.94
N ILE A 159 -8.65 -4.44 2.84
CA ILE A 159 -7.19 -4.47 2.92
C ILE A 159 -6.75 -5.89 2.61
N TYR A 160 -5.79 -6.02 1.71
CA TYR A 160 -5.18 -7.29 1.33
C TYR A 160 -3.75 -7.32 1.81
N GLN A 161 -3.36 -8.39 2.51
CA GLN A 161 -1.97 -8.59 2.95
C GLN A 161 -1.41 -9.88 2.37
N LYS A 162 -0.15 -9.82 1.92
CA LYS A 162 0.72 -10.98 1.67
C LYS A 162 2.03 -10.83 2.40
N THR A 163 2.53 -11.92 2.98
CA THR A 163 3.83 -11.97 3.65
C THR A 163 4.37 -13.40 3.69
N ASP A 164 5.69 -13.54 3.66
CA ASP A 164 6.44 -14.78 3.92
C ASP A 164 6.73 -14.98 5.41
N ASN A 165 6.44 -13.99 6.24
CA ASN A 165 6.79 -13.99 7.66
C ASN A 165 5.59 -14.38 8.53
N MET A 166 5.61 -15.59 9.09
CA MET A 166 4.54 -16.14 9.93
C MET A 166 4.25 -15.27 11.15
N HIS A 167 5.28 -14.83 11.90
CA HIS A 167 5.07 -14.02 13.10
C HIS A 167 4.47 -12.65 12.80
N PHE A 168 4.81 -12.07 11.65
CA PHE A 168 4.16 -10.83 11.21
C PHE A 168 2.72 -11.09 10.78
N PHE A 169 2.44 -12.23 10.19
CA PHE A 169 1.07 -12.62 9.83
C PHE A 169 0.19 -12.82 11.07
N GLU A 170 0.69 -13.55 12.09
CA GLU A 170 0.03 -13.73 13.39
C GLU A 170 -0.28 -12.38 14.05
N PHE A 171 0.75 -11.50 14.14
CA PHE A 171 0.57 -10.14 14.63
C PHE A 171 -0.51 -9.37 13.86
N SER A 172 -0.54 -9.50 12.54
CA SER A 172 -1.53 -8.80 11.71
C SER A 172 -2.95 -9.29 11.98
N LEU A 173 -3.15 -10.61 12.14
CA LEU A 173 -4.45 -11.17 12.53
C LEU A 173 -4.95 -10.62 13.86
N GLU A 174 -4.07 -10.52 14.86
CA GLU A 174 -4.39 -9.94 16.17
C GLU A 174 -4.78 -8.47 16.08
N GLU A 175 -4.00 -7.64 15.37
CA GLU A 175 -4.26 -6.21 15.23
C GLU A 175 -5.54 -5.93 14.43
N PHE A 176 -5.80 -6.67 13.34
CA PHE A 176 -7.04 -6.53 12.57
C PHE A 176 -8.25 -6.95 13.40
N SER A 177 -8.17 -8.05 14.14
CA SER A 177 -9.24 -8.51 15.02
C SER A 177 -9.52 -7.51 16.13
N ALA A 178 -8.48 -7.00 16.81
CA ALA A 178 -8.61 -6.00 17.87
C ALA A 178 -9.18 -4.66 17.37
N ALA A 179 -8.96 -4.32 16.10
CA ALA A 179 -9.50 -3.12 15.45
C ALA A 179 -10.89 -3.35 14.81
N ASN A 180 -11.54 -4.49 15.09
CA ASN A 180 -12.87 -4.86 14.58
C ASN A 180 -12.96 -4.97 13.04
N TYR A 181 -11.89 -5.38 12.38
CA TYR A 181 -11.96 -5.76 10.97
C TYR A 181 -12.46 -7.20 10.84
N GLY A 182 -13.40 -7.43 9.93
CA GLY A 182 -13.83 -8.77 9.55
C GLY A 182 -12.75 -9.46 8.73
N LEU A 183 -12.26 -10.62 9.19
CA LEU A 183 -11.23 -11.40 8.52
C LEU A 183 -11.87 -12.27 7.42
N LYS A 184 -11.26 -12.28 6.23
CA LYS A 184 -11.74 -13.04 5.06
C LYS A 184 -10.56 -13.71 4.33
N ASN A 185 -10.84 -14.80 3.66
CA ASN A 185 -9.91 -15.42 2.70
C ASN A 185 -8.51 -15.63 3.27
N ILE A 186 -8.42 -16.12 4.51
CA ILE A 186 -7.15 -16.44 5.16
C ILE A 186 -6.55 -17.66 4.48
N SER A 187 -5.29 -17.54 4.05
CA SER A 187 -4.50 -18.65 3.54
C SER A 187 -3.16 -18.70 4.26
N LEU A 188 -2.79 -19.89 4.74
CA LEU A 188 -1.49 -20.17 5.35
C LEU A 188 -0.48 -20.66 4.32
N ASP A 189 -0.94 -20.95 3.10
CA ASP A 189 -0.11 -21.31 1.96
C ASP A 189 -0.83 -20.89 0.66
N LEU A 190 -0.55 -19.68 0.21
CA LEU A 190 -1.23 -19.08 -0.94
C LEU A 190 -1.06 -19.89 -2.22
N HIS A 191 0.15 -20.41 -2.47
CA HIS A 191 0.46 -21.11 -3.71
C HIS A 191 -0.25 -22.48 -3.83
N ASN A 192 -0.57 -23.10 -2.69
CA ASN A 192 -1.31 -24.35 -2.62
C ASN A 192 -2.81 -24.17 -2.29
N SER A 193 -3.30 -22.93 -2.20
CA SER A 193 -4.67 -22.62 -1.77
C SER A 193 -5.72 -22.71 -2.87
N GLY A 194 -5.32 -22.86 -4.13
CA GLY A 194 -6.22 -22.74 -5.29
C GLY A 194 -6.70 -21.32 -5.57
N PHE A 195 -6.14 -20.29 -4.91
CA PHE A 195 -6.51 -18.89 -5.15
C PHE A 195 -6.10 -18.46 -6.56
N GLU A 196 -7.09 -18.11 -7.36
CA GLU A 196 -6.88 -17.56 -8.70
C GLU A 196 -6.68 -16.04 -8.66
N GLY A 197 -5.96 -15.50 -9.65
CA GLY A 197 -5.73 -14.04 -9.77
C GLY A 197 -4.57 -13.50 -8.95
N ASN A 198 -3.74 -14.35 -8.32
CA ASN A 198 -2.53 -13.90 -7.65
C ASN A 198 -1.54 -13.26 -8.64
N ILE A 199 -0.98 -12.12 -8.26
CA ILE A 199 0.14 -11.50 -8.95
C ILE A 199 1.41 -11.87 -8.19
N VAL A 200 2.18 -12.79 -8.76
CA VAL A 200 3.44 -13.25 -8.18
C VAL A 200 4.52 -12.21 -8.45
N THR A 201 5.02 -11.56 -7.40
CA THR A 201 6.15 -10.63 -7.51
C THR A 201 7.49 -11.35 -7.53
N GLU A 202 8.57 -10.68 -7.97
CA GLU A 202 9.94 -11.21 -7.87
C GLU A 202 10.30 -11.60 -6.42
N TYR A 203 9.84 -10.79 -5.46
CA TYR A 203 10.04 -11.07 -4.04
C TYR A 203 9.31 -12.35 -3.63
N GLU A 204 8.04 -12.48 -3.97
CA GLU A 204 7.21 -13.65 -3.70
C GLU A 204 7.81 -14.90 -4.32
N LYS A 205 8.17 -14.83 -5.62
CA LYS A 205 8.79 -15.94 -6.34
C LYS A 205 10.06 -16.44 -5.66
N LYS A 206 10.93 -15.54 -5.22
CA LYS A 206 12.16 -15.89 -4.51
C LYS A 206 11.90 -16.77 -3.28
N PHE A 207 10.90 -16.44 -2.47
CA PHE A 207 10.61 -17.18 -1.24
C PHE A 207 9.83 -18.48 -1.51
N SER A 208 8.91 -18.46 -2.47
CA SER A 208 8.20 -19.66 -2.87
C SER A 208 9.12 -20.69 -3.53
N ASP A 209 10.10 -20.26 -4.34
CA ASP A 209 11.14 -21.14 -4.91
C ASP A 209 12.02 -21.78 -3.82
N MET A 210 12.12 -21.16 -2.65
CA MET A 210 12.80 -21.72 -1.47
C MET A 210 11.90 -22.66 -0.65
N GLY A 211 10.68 -22.93 -1.10
CA GLY A 211 9.69 -23.75 -0.39
C GLY A 211 9.05 -23.08 0.82
N MET A 212 9.16 -21.76 0.94
CA MET A 212 8.52 -21.00 2.03
C MET A 212 7.07 -20.72 1.67
N PRO A 213 6.12 -20.97 2.59
CA PRO A 213 4.73 -20.63 2.36
C PRO A 213 4.54 -19.11 2.33
N ILE A 214 3.60 -18.67 1.51
CA ILE A 214 3.15 -17.27 1.48
C ILE A 214 1.81 -17.18 2.19
N TYR A 215 1.76 -16.40 3.24
CA TYR A 215 0.54 -16.12 4.00
C TYR A 215 -0.24 -15.00 3.34
N ARG A 216 -1.56 -15.15 3.27
CA ARG A 216 -2.46 -14.15 2.70
C ARG A 216 -3.71 -14.00 3.54
N LEU A 217 -4.20 -12.78 3.64
CA LEU A 217 -5.54 -12.50 4.15
C LEU A 217 -6.18 -11.32 3.41
N ALA A 218 -7.50 -11.24 3.49
CA ALA A 218 -8.28 -10.06 3.17
C ALA A 218 -9.07 -9.66 4.41
N VAL A 219 -9.20 -8.37 4.65
CA VAL A 219 -10.02 -7.84 5.75
C VAL A 219 -10.89 -6.69 5.26
N SER A 220 -12.05 -6.51 5.87
CA SER A 220 -12.90 -5.35 5.64
C SER A 220 -13.40 -4.79 6.95
N TYR A 221 -13.43 -3.46 7.05
CA TYR A 221 -14.08 -2.80 8.17
C TYR A 221 -15.59 -2.68 7.89
N THR A 222 -16.40 -3.29 8.74
CA THR A 222 -17.85 -3.10 8.74
C THR A 222 -18.20 -2.31 9.98
N HIS A 223 -18.81 -1.14 9.81
CA HIS A 223 -19.48 -0.49 10.92
C HIS A 223 -20.58 -1.44 11.41
N LEU A 224 -20.38 -2.05 12.58
CA LEU A 224 -21.47 -2.68 13.29
C LEU A 224 -22.41 -1.55 13.71
N THR A 225 -23.44 -1.26 12.92
CA THR A 225 -24.61 -0.60 13.44
C THR A 225 -25.22 -1.57 14.45
N LEU A 226 -25.04 -1.29 15.74
CA LEU A 226 -25.81 -1.98 16.77
C LEU A 226 -27.27 -1.80 16.39
N PRO A 227 -28.06 -2.88 16.37
CA PRO A 227 -29.51 -2.73 16.19
C PRO A 227 -30.00 -1.79 17.30
N THR A 228 -30.57 -0.67 16.91
CA THR A 228 -31.35 0.19 17.82
C THR A 228 -32.49 -0.64 18.34
N THR A 229 -32.38 -1.10 19.59
CA THR A 229 -33.48 -1.68 20.38
C THR A 229 -34.47 -0.59 20.76
#